data_30d695da653d8acedf5ed58ef211f89d
#
_entry.id   30d695da653d8acedf5ed58ef211f89d
#
_cell.length_a   1.000
_cell.length_b   1.000
_cell.length_c   1.000
_cell.angle_alpha   90.00
_cell.angle_beta   90.00
_cell.angle_gamma   90.00
#
_symmetry.space_group_name_H-M   'P 1'
#
loop_
_entity.id
_entity.type
_entity.pdbx_description
1 polymer ?
#
loop_
_entity_poly.entity_id
_entity_poly.type
_entity_poly.pdbx_seq_one_letter_code
_entity_poly.pdbx_strand_id
1 'polypeptide(L)'
;MCIRDSNNSEKNPCYLCARMRRGYLYSKAQELGCNKIALGHHFNDVIETTVMSMFYGSQMQAMLPKLHSTNFAGMELIRPLYCIHEEDILAWKQYNDLEFIQCACRFTENCTMCDNGGGGSKRQEVKILLRRLRRDNPNIERSIFNSIHAVNLDMMPGYKSGGVLHSFLDDYDERGKKSE
;
A
#
# COMPACT_ATOMS: atom_id res chain seq x y z
N MET A 1 -3.47 -9.95 24.60
CA MET A 1 -2.53 -11.05 24.29
C MET A 1 -1.87 -10.72 22.95
N CYS A 2 -0.59 -10.38 22.94
CA CYS A 2 0.11 -10.03 21.72
C CYS A 2 0.64 -11.33 21.08
N ILE A 3 0.45 -11.51 19.77
CA ILE A 3 0.86 -12.71 19.02
C ILE A 3 2.37 -13.00 19.16
N ARG A 4 3.16 -12.04 19.62
CA ARG A 4 4.58 -12.18 19.90
C ARG A 4 4.88 -13.15 21.07
N ASP A 5 3.96 -13.27 22.02
CA ASP A 5 4.18 -14.10 23.22
C ASP A 5 4.13 -15.60 22.91
N SER A 6 3.63 -15.97 21.72
CA SER A 6 3.44 -17.35 21.28
C SER A 6 4.39 -17.83 20.17
N ASN A 7 5.18 -16.94 19.54
CA ASN A 7 6.07 -17.33 18.44
C ASN A 7 7.43 -16.62 18.54
N ASN A 8 8.46 -17.41 18.84
CA ASN A 8 9.87 -17.02 18.94
C ASN A 8 10.53 -16.67 17.57
N SER A 9 9.77 -16.32 16.53
CA SER A 9 10.31 -15.99 15.21
C SER A 9 10.60 -14.49 15.10
N GLU A 10 11.86 -14.13 15.26
CA GLU A 10 12.40 -12.77 15.25
C GLU A 10 12.22 -11.98 13.92
N LYS A 11 11.69 -12.59 12.87
CA LYS A 11 11.89 -12.03 11.51
C LYS A 11 10.84 -11.05 11.00
N ASN A 12 9.65 -10.89 11.55
CA ASN A 12 8.70 -9.81 11.22
C ASN A 12 7.37 -9.95 11.97
N PRO A 13 7.31 -9.59 13.26
CA PRO A 13 6.10 -9.76 14.08
C PRO A 13 4.92 -8.92 13.55
N CYS A 14 5.20 -7.76 12.95
CA CYS A 14 4.16 -6.90 12.37
C CYS A 14 3.48 -7.53 11.15
N TYR A 15 4.24 -8.24 10.31
CA TYR A 15 3.67 -8.95 9.16
C TYR A 15 2.71 -10.07 9.61
N LEU A 16 3.14 -10.88 10.58
CA LEU A 16 2.33 -11.96 11.12
C LEU A 16 1.05 -11.42 11.77
N CYS A 17 1.17 -10.38 12.59
CA CYS A 17 0.04 -9.72 13.23
C CYS A 17 -0.96 -9.17 12.19
N ALA A 18 -0.48 -8.49 11.15
CA ALA A 18 -1.32 -7.97 10.09
C ALA A 18 -2.03 -9.09 9.31
N ARG A 19 -1.33 -10.21 9.04
CA ARG A 19 -1.89 -11.36 8.35
C ARG A 19 -3.00 -12.02 9.17
N MET A 20 -2.77 -12.25 10.46
CA MET A 20 -3.77 -12.87 11.35
C MET A 20 -4.99 -11.97 11.57
N ARG A 21 -4.78 -10.67 11.79
CA ARG A 21 -5.89 -9.71 11.89
C ARG A 21 -6.73 -9.69 10.64
N ARG A 22 -6.09 -9.68 9.47
CA ARG A 22 -6.80 -9.70 8.19
C ARG A 22 -7.63 -10.98 8.03
N GLY A 23 -7.04 -12.14 8.28
CA GLY A 23 -7.75 -13.43 8.24
C GLY A 23 -8.98 -13.45 9.14
N TYR A 24 -8.83 -13.00 10.39
CA TYR A 24 -9.94 -12.91 11.34
C TYR A 24 -11.05 -11.96 10.85
N LEU A 25 -10.68 -10.79 10.32
CA LEU A 25 -11.66 -9.83 9.79
C LEU A 25 -12.48 -10.40 8.62
N TYR A 26 -11.82 -11.13 7.72
CA TYR A 26 -12.51 -11.79 6.60
C TYR A 26 -13.47 -12.88 7.09
N SER A 27 -13.02 -13.77 7.99
CA SER A 27 -13.88 -14.80 8.56
C SER A 27 -15.09 -14.18 9.27
N LYS A 28 -14.85 -13.14 10.06
CA LYS A 28 -15.93 -12.48 10.80
C LYS A 28 -16.92 -11.75 9.88
N ALA A 29 -16.43 -11.14 8.81
CA ALA A 29 -17.28 -10.52 7.81
C ALA A 29 -18.18 -11.54 7.10
N GLN A 30 -17.64 -12.73 6.74
CA GLN A 30 -18.45 -13.81 6.17
C GLN A 30 -19.51 -14.35 7.14
N GLU A 31 -19.17 -14.56 8.42
CA GLU A 31 -20.13 -14.94 9.45
C GLU A 31 -21.29 -13.94 9.57
N LEU A 32 -21.04 -12.65 9.37
CA LEU A 32 -22.02 -11.57 9.40
C LEU A 32 -22.76 -11.40 8.06
N GLY A 33 -22.53 -12.26 7.07
CA GLY A 33 -23.15 -12.19 5.75
C GLY A 33 -22.62 -11.03 4.88
N CYS A 34 -21.49 -10.41 5.25
CA CYS A 34 -20.86 -9.37 4.44
C CYS A 34 -20.09 -9.99 3.27
N ASN A 35 -20.10 -9.32 2.12
CA ASN A 35 -19.33 -9.69 0.93
C ASN A 35 -18.19 -8.72 0.63
N LYS A 36 -18.01 -7.67 1.46
CA LYS A 36 -16.96 -6.66 1.29
C LYS A 36 -16.31 -6.29 2.61
N ILE A 37 -15.00 -5.98 2.52
CA ILE A 37 -14.25 -5.35 3.61
C ILE A 37 -13.75 -3.99 3.12
N ALA A 38 -14.13 -2.92 3.82
CA ALA A 38 -13.61 -1.59 3.60
C ALA A 38 -12.38 -1.34 4.47
N LEU A 39 -11.25 -0.95 3.86
CA LEU A 39 -10.04 -0.56 4.57
C LEU A 39 -9.82 0.94 4.45
N GLY A 40 -9.34 1.56 5.54
CA GLY A 40 -9.08 2.99 5.64
C GLY A 40 -7.79 3.46 4.95
N HIS A 41 -7.26 2.73 3.98
CA HIS A 41 -6.12 3.19 3.21
C HIS A 41 -6.52 4.41 2.36
N HIS A 42 -5.65 5.41 2.35
CA HIS A 42 -5.88 6.70 1.73
C HIS A 42 -4.82 7.03 0.66
N PHE A 43 -4.94 8.18 0.01
CA PHE A 43 -4.06 8.63 -1.07
C PHE A 43 -2.56 8.52 -0.73
N ASN A 44 -2.16 8.98 0.45
CA ASN A 44 -0.75 8.94 0.86
C ASN A 44 -0.24 7.50 1.03
N ASP A 45 -1.07 6.56 1.53
CA ASP A 45 -0.70 5.14 1.60
C ASP A 45 -0.42 4.55 0.21
N VAL A 46 -1.17 4.96 -0.80
CA VAL A 46 -1.00 4.49 -2.18
C VAL A 46 0.35 4.93 -2.72
N ILE A 47 0.68 6.22 -2.65
CA ILE A 47 1.95 6.74 -3.16
C ILE A 47 3.15 6.23 -2.36
N GLU A 48 3.04 6.16 -1.03
CA GLU A 48 4.09 5.59 -0.17
C GLU A 48 4.36 4.12 -0.55
N THR A 49 3.31 3.31 -0.75
CA THR A 49 3.45 1.90 -1.14
C THR A 49 4.10 1.78 -2.52
N THR A 50 3.74 2.62 -3.47
CA THR A 50 4.33 2.64 -4.80
C THR A 50 5.83 2.94 -4.74
N VAL A 51 6.22 4.01 -4.06
CA VAL A 51 7.62 4.40 -3.91
C VAL A 51 8.42 3.33 -3.14
N MET A 52 7.84 2.74 -2.10
CA MET A 52 8.46 1.61 -1.38
C MET A 52 8.69 0.41 -2.29
N SER A 53 7.72 0.07 -3.15
CA SER A 53 7.86 -1.04 -4.10
C SER A 53 8.97 -0.80 -5.10
N MET A 54 9.13 0.43 -5.59
CA MET A 54 10.22 0.80 -6.51
C MET A 54 11.58 0.75 -5.81
N PHE A 55 11.72 1.35 -4.64
CA PHE A 55 13.02 1.55 -3.99
C PHE A 55 13.54 0.31 -3.27
N TYR A 56 12.64 -0.48 -2.69
CA TYR A 56 13.01 -1.62 -1.85
C TYR A 56 12.47 -2.96 -2.36
N GLY A 57 11.50 -2.94 -3.29
CA GLY A 57 10.89 -4.14 -3.85
C GLY A 57 11.33 -4.45 -5.28
N SER A 58 12.08 -3.57 -5.94
CA SER A 58 12.50 -3.70 -7.35
C SER A 58 11.32 -3.96 -8.30
N GLN A 59 10.16 -3.37 -7.99
CA GLN A 59 8.91 -3.55 -8.74
C GLN A 59 8.12 -2.24 -8.78
N MET A 60 7.48 -1.95 -9.91
CA MET A 60 6.44 -0.93 -10.00
C MET A 60 5.10 -1.57 -9.62
N GLN A 61 4.75 -1.47 -8.35
CA GLN A 61 3.52 -2.04 -7.81
C GLN A 61 2.83 -1.04 -6.89
N ALA A 62 1.52 -0.88 -7.07
CA ALA A 62 0.68 0.01 -6.28
C ALA A 62 -0.42 -0.75 -5.53
N MET A 63 -1.12 -0.06 -4.64
CA MET A 63 -2.37 -0.54 -4.08
C MET A 63 -3.50 -0.39 -5.10
N LEU A 64 -4.32 -1.41 -5.25
CA LEU A 64 -5.56 -1.32 -6.03
C LEU A 64 -6.69 -0.71 -5.18
N PRO A 65 -7.59 0.12 -5.73
CA PRO A 65 -8.74 0.67 -5.01
C PRO A 65 -9.72 -0.42 -4.57
N LYS A 66 -9.80 -1.54 -5.32
CA LYS A 66 -10.56 -2.73 -4.98
C LYS A 66 -9.93 -3.98 -5.56
N LEU A 67 -10.15 -5.12 -4.91
CA LEU A 67 -9.68 -6.42 -5.38
C LEU A 67 -10.52 -7.55 -4.80
N HIS A 68 -10.66 -8.63 -5.56
CA HIS A 68 -11.24 -9.87 -5.04
C HIS A 68 -10.26 -10.58 -4.11
N SER A 69 -10.78 -11.18 -3.06
CA SER A 69 -9.97 -12.00 -2.15
C SER A 69 -9.62 -13.32 -2.81
N THR A 70 -8.34 -13.67 -2.80
CA THR A 70 -7.89 -14.99 -3.29
C THR A 70 -8.15 -16.13 -2.31
N ASN A 71 -8.25 -15.82 -1.01
CA ASN A 71 -8.39 -16.79 0.06
C ASN A 71 -9.81 -16.93 0.60
N PHE A 72 -10.70 -15.98 0.29
CA PHE A 72 -12.08 -15.95 0.77
C PHE A 72 -13.00 -15.75 -0.42
N ALA A 73 -13.55 -16.85 -0.93
CA ALA A 73 -14.44 -16.83 -2.09
C ALA A 73 -15.63 -15.87 -1.89
N GLY A 74 -15.96 -15.09 -2.91
CA GLY A 74 -17.06 -14.13 -2.87
C GLY A 74 -16.78 -12.84 -2.08
N MET A 75 -15.61 -12.71 -1.45
CA MET A 75 -15.23 -11.52 -0.71
C MET A 75 -14.44 -10.52 -1.55
N GLU A 76 -14.75 -9.25 -1.40
CA GLU A 76 -14.07 -8.12 -2.03
C GLU A 76 -13.43 -7.21 -0.97
N LEU A 77 -12.23 -6.71 -1.24
CA LEU A 77 -11.62 -5.64 -0.46
C LEU A 77 -11.78 -4.32 -1.23
N ILE A 78 -12.24 -3.28 -0.54
CA ILE A 78 -12.38 -1.94 -1.11
C ILE A 78 -11.63 -0.91 -0.25
N ARG A 79 -11.23 0.19 -0.87
CA ARG A 79 -10.57 1.33 -0.22
C ARG A 79 -11.31 2.63 -0.53
N PRO A 80 -12.37 2.95 0.23
CA PRO A 80 -13.20 4.12 -0.05
C PRO A 80 -12.42 5.45 0.00
N LEU A 81 -11.35 5.53 0.81
CA LEU A 81 -10.55 6.72 0.99
C LEU A 81 -9.36 6.82 0.01
N TYR A 82 -9.33 5.98 -1.04
CA TYR A 82 -8.21 5.85 -1.97
C TYR A 82 -7.71 7.18 -2.58
N CYS A 83 -8.62 8.12 -2.84
CA CYS A 83 -8.33 9.44 -3.42
C CYS A 83 -8.32 10.58 -2.37
N ILE A 84 -8.49 10.29 -1.09
CA ILE A 84 -8.56 11.30 -0.03
C ILE A 84 -7.18 11.47 0.59
N HIS A 85 -6.74 12.70 0.78
CA HIS A 85 -5.47 13.00 1.42
C HIS A 85 -5.51 12.77 2.95
N GLU A 86 -4.37 12.36 3.53
CA GLU A 86 -4.23 12.17 4.99
C GLU A 86 -4.61 13.45 5.75
N GLU A 87 -4.24 14.61 5.21
CA GLU A 87 -4.52 15.94 5.79
C GLU A 87 -6.02 16.20 5.92
N ASP A 88 -6.81 15.85 4.89
CA ASP A 88 -8.27 16.00 4.90
C ASP A 88 -8.93 15.08 5.94
N ILE A 89 -8.42 13.85 6.08
CA ILE A 89 -8.89 12.90 7.09
C ILE A 89 -8.61 13.43 8.50
N LEU A 90 -7.42 13.99 8.72
CA LEU A 90 -7.05 14.56 10.01
C LEU A 90 -7.88 15.81 10.34
N ALA A 91 -8.12 16.68 9.35
CA ALA A 91 -8.99 17.85 9.50
C ALA A 91 -10.44 17.42 9.83
N TRP A 92 -10.95 16.41 9.11
CA TRP A 92 -12.28 15.84 9.38
C TRP A 92 -12.39 15.22 10.78
N LYS A 93 -11.35 14.48 11.20
CA LYS A 93 -11.24 13.94 12.55
C LYS A 93 -11.33 15.05 13.60
N GLN A 94 -10.55 16.11 13.43
CA GLN A 94 -10.51 17.23 14.36
C GLN A 94 -11.84 17.99 14.40
N TYR A 95 -12.45 18.25 13.24
CA TYR A 95 -13.74 18.94 13.14
C TYR A 95 -14.87 18.19 13.85
N ASN A 96 -14.85 16.86 13.80
CA ASN A 96 -15.90 16.02 14.41
C ASN A 96 -15.52 15.51 15.80
N ASP A 97 -14.44 15.98 16.39
CA ASP A 97 -13.95 15.57 17.72
C ASP A 97 -13.87 14.04 17.90
N LEU A 98 -13.33 13.36 16.86
CA LEU A 98 -13.26 11.90 16.85
C LEU A 98 -11.96 11.41 17.49
N GLU A 99 -12.08 10.42 18.36
CA GLU A 99 -10.95 9.69 18.91
C GLU A 99 -10.79 8.35 18.21
N PHE A 100 -9.58 8.06 17.73
CA PHE A 100 -9.25 6.76 17.15
C PHE A 100 -8.45 5.91 18.13
N ILE A 101 -8.79 4.63 18.21
CA ILE A 101 -8.06 3.67 19.01
C ILE A 101 -6.62 3.60 18.50
N GLN A 102 -5.68 3.93 19.37
CA GLN A 102 -4.27 3.73 19.10
C GLN A 102 -3.92 2.25 19.15
N CYS A 103 -2.90 1.84 18.40
CA CYS A 103 -2.44 0.46 18.42
C CYS A 103 -1.89 0.14 19.82
N ALA A 104 -2.54 -0.79 20.56
CA ALA A 104 -2.10 -1.28 21.86
C ALA A 104 -0.84 -2.18 21.77
N CYS A 105 -0.11 -2.13 20.67
CA CYS A 105 1.12 -2.88 20.50
C CYS A 105 2.26 -2.17 21.23
N ARG A 106 2.94 -2.86 22.17
CA ARG A 106 4.13 -2.34 22.87
C ARG A 106 5.25 -1.89 21.93
N PHE A 107 5.20 -2.30 20.65
CA PHE A 107 6.09 -1.79 19.61
C PHE A 107 5.78 -0.36 19.16
N THR A 108 4.56 0.13 19.36
CA THR A 108 4.21 1.53 19.05
C THR A 108 4.52 2.45 20.22
N GLU A 109 4.47 1.96 21.45
CA GLU A 109 4.81 2.74 22.65
C GLU A 109 6.32 2.96 22.82
N ASN A 110 7.13 1.99 22.36
CA ASN A 110 8.60 2.02 22.39
C ASN A 110 9.21 1.94 20.99
N CYS A 111 8.50 2.39 19.96
CA CYS A 111 9.02 2.39 18.61
C CYS A 111 9.99 3.55 18.44
N THR A 112 11.17 3.47 19.09
CA THR A 112 12.35 4.27 18.79
C THR A 112 12.72 4.19 17.31
N MET A 113 12.17 3.22 16.56
CA MET A 113 12.27 3.09 15.11
C MET A 113 11.35 4.06 14.36
N CYS A 114 10.33 4.64 15.00
CA CYS A 114 9.40 5.57 14.35
C CYS A 114 9.76 7.04 14.61
N ASP A 115 10.35 7.39 15.77
CA ASP A 115 10.54 8.79 16.19
C ASP A 115 12.00 9.26 16.29
N ASN A 116 12.96 8.37 16.43
CA ASN A 116 14.37 8.73 16.61
C ASN A 116 15.25 8.12 15.52
N GLY A 117 15.73 8.90 14.60
CA GLY A 117 16.83 8.85 13.62
C GLY A 117 17.79 7.66 13.52
N GLY A 118 17.48 6.51 14.08
CA GLY A 118 18.29 5.30 14.07
C GLY A 118 17.47 4.08 13.70
N GLY A 119 17.16 3.87 12.41
CA GLY A 119 16.51 2.66 11.91
C GLY A 119 14.99 2.74 11.74
N GLY A 120 14.45 3.88 11.31
CA GLY A 120 13.05 4.07 10.97
C GLY A 120 12.54 3.03 9.95
N SER A 121 11.26 2.68 10.02
CA SER A 121 10.68 1.76 9.04
C SER A 121 10.86 2.35 7.63
N LYS A 122 11.02 1.48 6.61
CA LYS A 122 11.15 1.92 5.20
C LYS A 122 10.02 2.85 4.75
N ARG A 123 8.84 2.67 5.32
CA ARG A 123 7.71 3.58 5.12
C ARG A 123 7.99 4.98 5.65
N GLN A 124 8.60 5.10 6.82
CA GLN A 124 8.95 6.40 7.40
C GLN A 124 10.01 7.12 6.57
N GLU A 125 11.01 6.41 6.07
CA GLU A 125 12.01 6.97 5.14
C GLU A 125 11.34 7.56 3.89
N VAL A 126 10.42 6.80 3.28
CA VAL A 126 9.65 7.26 2.10
C VAL A 126 8.77 8.46 2.44
N LYS A 127 8.09 8.43 3.59
CA LYS A 127 7.24 9.55 4.04
C LYS A 127 8.05 10.85 4.20
N ILE A 128 9.24 10.76 4.77
CA ILE A 128 10.17 11.91 4.91
C ILE A 128 10.62 12.40 3.52
N LEU A 129 11.00 11.49 2.62
CA LEU A 129 11.41 11.81 1.26
C LEU A 129 10.29 12.55 0.51
N LEU A 130 9.07 12.03 0.53
CA LEU A 130 7.92 12.64 -0.14
C LEU A 130 7.63 14.03 0.40
N ARG A 131 7.68 14.22 1.72
CA ARG A 131 7.52 15.54 2.34
C ARG A 131 8.60 16.53 1.88
N ARG A 132 9.85 16.07 1.72
CA ARG A 132 10.94 16.90 1.20
C ARG A 132 10.68 17.29 -0.25
N LEU A 133 10.36 16.32 -1.11
CA LEU A 133 10.07 16.57 -2.53
C LEU A 133 8.86 17.50 -2.73
N ARG A 134 7.84 17.40 -1.88
CA ARG A 134 6.66 18.27 -1.91
C ARG A 134 7.00 19.75 -1.66
N ARG A 135 8.06 20.07 -0.89
CA ARG A 135 8.50 21.44 -0.68
C ARG A 135 9.02 22.08 -1.97
N ASP A 136 9.74 21.29 -2.77
CA ASP A 136 10.32 21.76 -4.03
C ASP A 136 9.32 21.70 -5.17
N ASN A 137 8.42 20.71 -5.16
CA ASN A 137 7.37 20.52 -6.16
C ASN A 137 6.04 20.13 -5.48
N PRO A 138 5.11 21.07 -5.26
CA PRO A 138 3.81 20.79 -4.63
C PRO A 138 2.95 19.74 -5.35
N ASN A 139 3.20 19.50 -6.66
CA ASN A 139 2.45 18.53 -7.45
C ASN A 139 3.08 17.12 -7.46
N ILE A 140 4.18 16.90 -6.78
CA ILE A 140 4.94 15.63 -6.87
C ILE A 140 4.10 14.40 -6.47
N GLU A 141 3.30 14.53 -5.40
CA GLU A 141 2.45 13.44 -4.91
C GLU A 141 1.37 13.09 -5.94
N ARG A 142 0.74 14.11 -6.55
CA ARG A 142 -0.23 13.91 -7.65
C ARG A 142 0.43 13.30 -8.87
N SER A 143 1.65 13.71 -9.21
CA SER A 143 2.40 13.16 -10.33
C SER A 143 2.71 11.67 -10.14
N ILE A 144 3.13 11.26 -8.93
CA ILE A 144 3.34 9.85 -8.58
C ILE A 144 2.01 9.08 -8.68
N PHE A 145 0.93 9.63 -8.12
CA PHE A 145 -0.38 8.99 -8.16
C PHE A 145 -0.87 8.81 -9.60
N ASN A 146 -0.76 9.83 -10.43
CA ASN A 146 -1.19 9.76 -11.82
C ASN A 146 -0.35 8.78 -12.64
N SER A 147 0.96 8.69 -12.39
CA SER A 147 1.86 7.79 -13.12
C SER A 147 1.47 6.33 -13.00
N ILE A 148 0.96 5.90 -11.85
CA ILE A 148 0.49 4.52 -11.66
C ILE A 148 -0.87 4.22 -12.31
N HIS A 149 -1.62 5.26 -12.69
CA HIS A 149 -2.89 5.13 -13.42
C HIS A 149 -2.73 5.31 -14.93
N ALA A 150 -1.56 5.76 -15.37
CA ALA A 150 -1.25 6.04 -16.78
C ALA A 150 0.05 5.37 -17.22
N VAL A 151 0.23 4.09 -16.85
CA VAL A 151 1.42 3.31 -17.24
C VAL A 151 1.38 3.06 -18.75
N ASN A 152 2.42 3.53 -19.46
CA ASN A 152 2.60 3.24 -20.87
C ASN A 152 3.42 1.95 -21.02
N LEU A 153 2.72 0.84 -21.28
CA LEU A 153 3.35 -0.47 -21.42
C LEU A 153 4.26 -0.58 -22.64
N ASP A 154 4.00 0.20 -23.70
CA ASP A 154 4.81 0.19 -24.93
C ASP A 154 6.21 0.75 -24.71
N MET A 155 6.38 1.58 -23.66
CA MET A 155 7.65 2.18 -23.28
C MET A 155 8.33 1.47 -22.10
N MET A 156 7.80 0.31 -21.68
CA MET A 156 8.39 -0.49 -20.61
C MET A 156 9.29 -1.59 -21.18
N PRO A 157 10.55 -1.74 -20.67
CA PRO A 157 11.41 -2.86 -21.08
C PRO A 157 10.82 -4.23 -20.78
N GLY A 158 9.95 -4.32 -19.79
CA GLY A 158 9.19 -5.52 -19.43
C GLY A 158 8.15 -5.24 -18.37
N TYR A 159 7.14 -6.09 -18.33
CA TYR A 159 6.06 -6.04 -17.32
C TYR A 159 5.54 -7.44 -17.01
N LYS A 160 4.91 -7.59 -15.85
CA LYS A 160 4.32 -8.86 -15.41
C LYS A 160 2.80 -8.75 -15.41
N SER A 161 2.14 -9.65 -16.14
CA SER A 161 0.68 -9.73 -16.16
C SER A 161 0.23 -11.19 -16.12
N GLY A 162 -0.79 -11.50 -15.31
CA GLY A 162 -1.29 -12.88 -15.15
C GLY A 162 -0.25 -13.90 -14.68
N GLY A 163 0.82 -13.46 -14.01
CA GLY A 163 1.95 -14.29 -13.61
C GLY A 163 3.02 -14.51 -14.68
N VAL A 164 2.78 -14.03 -15.91
CA VAL A 164 3.72 -14.12 -17.04
C VAL A 164 4.55 -12.84 -17.10
N LEU A 165 5.86 -12.99 -17.34
CA LEU A 165 6.78 -11.89 -17.64
C LEU A 165 6.77 -11.62 -19.14
N HIS A 166 6.47 -10.40 -19.53
CA HIS A 166 6.51 -9.88 -20.88
C HIS A 166 7.75 -9.01 -21.07
N SER A 167 8.41 -9.14 -22.22
CA SER A 167 9.54 -8.33 -22.62
C SER A 167 9.20 -7.48 -23.83
N PHE A 168 9.81 -6.31 -23.97
CA PHE A 168 9.69 -5.49 -25.17
C PHE A 168 10.18 -6.22 -26.43
N LEU A 169 10.99 -7.28 -26.26
CA LEU A 169 11.49 -8.10 -27.36
C LEU A 169 10.44 -9.09 -27.90
N ASP A 170 9.38 -9.38 -27.16
CA ASP A 170 8.39 -10.39 -27.53
C ASP A 170 7.67 -10.05 -28.86
N ASP A 171 7.51 -8.75 -29.16
CA ASP A 171 6.86 -8.23 -30.36
C ASP A 171 7.69 -7.15 -31.10
N TYR A 172 8.99 -7.07 -30.82
CA TYR A 172 9.88 -6.02 -31.37
C TYR A 172 9.88 -5.98 -32.89
N ASP A 173 10.02 -7.14 -33.56
CA ASP A 173 10.05 -7.21 -35.03
C ASP A 173 8.69 -6.96 -35.69
N GLU A 174 7.60 -7.16 -34.92
CA GLU A 174 6.23 -6.94 -35.42
C GLU A 174 5.85 -5.44 -35.32
N ARG A 175 6.33 -4.73 -34.30
CA ARG A 175 6.09 -3.30 -34.11
C ARG A 175 6.69 -2.47 -35.25
N GLY A 176 7.85 -2.89 -35.78
CA GLY A 176 8.48 -2.23 -36.92
C GLY A 176 7.72 -2.35 -38.23
N LYS A 177 6.84 -3.35 -38.39
CA LYS A 177 6.06 -3.58 -39.61
C LYS A 177 4.72 -2.82 -39.64
N LYS A 178 4.25 -2.32 -38.52
CA LYS A 178 2.97 -1.56 -38.42
C LYS A 178 3.11 -0.07 -38.77
N SER A 179 4.30 0.41 -39.05
CA SER A 179 4.59 1.80 -39.40
C SER A 179 4.80 2.06 -40.89
N GLU A 180 4.53 1.07 -41.74
CA GLU A 180 4.40 1.19 -43.20
C GLU A 180 2.90 1.10 -43.60
#